data_39e0428e71bfa96ef379b38c3bf404ce
#
_entry.id   39e0428e71bfa96ef379b38c3bf404ce
#
_cell.length_a   1.000
_cell.length_b   1.000
_cell.length_c   1.000
_cell.angle_alpha   90.00
_cell.angle_beta   90.00
_cell.angle_gamma   90.00
#
_symmetry.space_group_name_H-M   'P 1'
#
loop_
_entity.id
_entity.type
_entity.pdbx_description
1 polymer ?
#
loop_
_entity_poly.entity_id
_entity_poly.type
_entity_poly.pdbx_seq_one_letter_code
_entity_poly.pdbx_strand_id
1 'polypeptide(L)'
;KPEMLMELMVMAYKSDDGYEDKEVSESEINNRNVMARCSFHILYNLSCCPGVDNHGNVNPNILRTYIYRLYELSVEHHRTQVVDMMVGSLLGNLPRNDSYPQSVLGEIVEELKSDSVDEHIRIKIFNSRGVTTRAFAEGGNQERSLVALFKSYRDKVRFKYPRLAKIFTNLMREYEHYANHEDYIAQLEDLEY
;
A
#
# COMPACT_ATOMS: atom_id res chain seq x y z
N LYS A 1 -10.68 10.24 10.40
CA LYS A 1 -10.86 11.59 9.81
C LYS A 1 -9.60 11.97 9.06
N PRO A 2 -9.68 12.65 7.89
CA PRO A 2 -8.50 13.04 7.11
C PRO A 2 -7.55 13.95 7.90
N GLU A 3 -8.09 14.84 8.71
CA GLU A 3 -7.33 15.77 9.56
C GLU A 3 -6.43 15.03 10.56
N MET A 4 -6.97 14.03 11.24
CA MET A 4 -6.19 13.22 12.20
C MET A 4 -5.08 12.44 11.49
N LEU A 5 -5.33 11.92 10.29
CA LEU A 5 -4.30 11.23 9.50
C LEU A 5 -3.20 12.21 9.08
N MET A 6 -3.57 13.42 8.67
CA MET A 6 -2.63 14.48 8.34
C MET A 6 -1.78 14.90 9.55
N GLU A 7 -2.36 15.05 10.73
CA GLU A 7 -1.62 15.34 11.96
C GLU A 7 -0.55 14.27 12.25
N LEU A 8 -0.90 12.98 12.09
CA LEU A 8 0.06 11.88 12.23
C LEU A 8 1.18 11.96 11.18
N MET A 9 0.85 12.33 9.94
CA MET A 9 1.84 12.51 8.87
C MET A 9 2.78 13.68 9.16
N VAL A 10 2.25 14.80 9.64
CA VAL A 10 3.05 15.97 10.05
C VAL A 10 4.02 15.63 11.18
N MET A 11 3.58 14.81 12.15
CA MET A 11 4.45 14.37 13.25
C MET A 11 5.50 13.33 12.80
N ALA A 12 5.16 12.45 11.85
CA ALA A 12 6.03 11.35 11.46
C ALA A 12 7.06 11.70 10.39
N TYR A 13 6.77 12.69 9.55
CA TYR A 13 7.58 13.01 8.37
C TYR A 13 7.97 14.48 8.34
N LYS A 14 9.14 14.76 7.76
CA LYS A 14 9.60 16.14 7.53
C LYS A 14 8.74 16.84 6.47
N SER A 15 8.74 18.17 6.52
CA SER A 15 8.11 19.01 5.51
C SER A 15 8.83 18.91 4.16
N ASP A 16 8.10 19.01 3.04
CA ASP A 16 8.64 18.96 1.69
C ASP A 16 9.58 20.13 1.36
N ASP A 17 9.36 21.28 2.02
CA ASP A 17 10.16 22.50 1.87
C ASP A 17 11.40 22.54 2.77
N GLY A 18 11.64 21.48 3.56
CA GLY A 18 12.77 21.39 4.47
C GLY A 18 12.71 22.36 5.64
N TYR A 19 11.52 23.00 5.86
CA TYR A 19 11.32 23.91 6.99
C TYR A 19 11.45 23.13 8.29
N GLU A 20 12.64 23.20 8.90
CA GLU A 20 12.85 22.73 10.27
C GLU A 20 12.54 23.87 11.23
N ASP A 21 11.66 23.60 12.19
CA ASP A 21 11.35 24.52 13.26
C ASP A 21 12.62 24.99 13.97
N LYS A 22 12.60 26.25 14.38
CA LYS A 22 13.64 26.96 15.11
C LYS A 22 14.28 26.13 16.23
N GLU A 23 15.46 26.55 16.69
CA GLU A 23 16.22 25.97 17.79
C GLU A 23 15.32 25.50 18.94
N VAL A 24 15.26 24.20 19.12
CA VAL A 24 14.41 23.52 20.11
C VAL A 24 15.33 22.96 21.19
N SER A 25 14.90 22.97 22.42
CA SER A 25 15.65 22.39 23.54
C SER A 25 15.82 20.84 23.36
N GLU A 26 16.87 20.24 23.93
CA GLU A 26 17.10 18.79 23.88
C GLU A 26 15.91 17.98 24.39
N SER A 27 15.21 18.46 25.41
CA SER A 27 14.01 17.78 25.94
C SER A 27 12.84 17.79 24.95
N GLU A 28 12.66 18.89 24.20
CA GLU A 28 11.64 18.99 23.14
C GLU A 28 11.99 18.14 21.94
N ILE A 29 13.27 18.06 21.57
CA ILE A 29 13.75 17.15 20.51
C ILE A 29 13.43 15.71 20.88
N ASN A 30 13.67 15.30 22.13
CA ASN A 30 13.39 13.94 22.60
C ASN A 30 11.88 13.61 22.55
N ASN A 31 11.04 14.54 23.00
CA ASN A 31 9.58 14.39 22.93
C ASN A 31 9.08 14.32 21.47
N ARG A 32 9.58 15.16 20.57
CA ARG A 32 9.28 15.12 19.14
C ARG A 32 9.67 13.78 18.52
N ASN A 33 10.86 13.25 18.84
CA ASN A 33 11.31 11.95 18.34
C ASN A 33 10.41 10.80 18.81
N VAL A 34 9.94 10.82 20.05
CA VAL A 34 8.98 9.83 20.57
C VAL A 34 7.65 9.95 19.82
N MET A 35 7.10 11.14 19.68
CA MET A 35 5.85 11.38 18.95
C MET A 35 5.96 10.95 17.48
N ALA A 36 7.07 11.29 16.82
CA ALA A 36 7.32 10.88 15.43
C ALA A 36 7.33 9.35 15.28
N ARG A 37 8.03 8.64 16.17
CA ARG A 37 8.05 7.16 16.16
C ARG A 37 6.68 6.56 16.41
N CYS A 38 5.92 7.08 17.37
CA CYS A 38 4.56 6.61 17.65
C CYS A 38 3.64 6.85 16.45
N SER A 39 3.68 8.04 15.87
CA SER A 39 2.89 8.39 14.69
C SER A 39 3.25 7.52 13.48
N PHE A 40 4.55 7.34 13.22
CA PHE A 40 5.02 6.43 12.17
C PHE A 40 4.52 4.99 12.38
N HIS A 41 4.58 4.50 13.61
CA HIS A 41 4.11 3.15 13.93
C HIS A 41 2.60 2.99 13.71
N ILE A 42 1.80 4.01 14.07
CA ILE A 42 0.35 4.02 13.79
C ILE A 42 0.10 4.01 12.26
N LEU A 43 0.78 4.89 11.51
CA LEU A 43 0.63 4.98 10.05
C LEU A 43 1.04 3.68 9.34
N TYR A 44 2.15 3.08 9.76
CA TYR A 44 2.66 1.82 9.20
C TYR A 44 1.69 0.66 9.40
N ASN A 45 1.07 0.56 10.60
CA ASN A 45 0.13 -0.49 10.94
C ASN A 45 -1.32 -0.18 10.54
N LEU A 46 -1.55 0.92 9.83
CA LEU A 46 -2.89 1.27 9.38
C LEU A 46 -3.42 0.22 8.40
N SER A 47 -4.47 -0.50 8.82
CA SER A 47 -5.08 -1.59 8.05
C SER A 47 -6.50 -1.28 7.56
N CYS A 48 -7.07 -0.15 7.98
CA CYS A 48 -8.40 0.26 7.57
C CYS A 48 -8.35 1.14 6.30
N CYS A 49 -9.40 1.07 5.50
CA CYS A 49 -9.62 1.95 4.36
C CYS A 49 -10.90 2.76 4.59
N PRO A 50 -10.88 4.08 4.41
CA PRO A 50 -12.08 4.91 4.57
C PRO A 50 -13.20 4.48 3.64
N GLY A 51 -14.44 4.50 4.14
CA GLY A 51 -15.61 4.11 3.34
C GLY A 51 -15.84 2.61 3.24
N VAL A 52 -15.04 1.78 3.91
CA VAL A 52 -15.27 0.33 4.00
C VAL A 52 -16.11 0.03 5.23
N ASP A 53 -17.21 -0.69 5.04
CA ASP A 53 -18.10 -1.14 6.13
C ASP A 53 -17.62 -2.46 6.76
N ASN A 54 -18.31 -2.92 7.82
CA ASN A 54 -17.97 -4.16 8.52
C ASN A 54 -18.17 -5.43 7.66
N HIS A 55 -18.85 -5.32 6.51
CA HIS A 55 -19.08 -6.40 5.56
C HIS A 55 -18.08 -6.36 4.39
N GLY A 56 -17.16 -5.38 4.38
CA GLY A 56 -16.18 -5.18 3.31
C GLY A 56 -16.75 -4.50 2.07
N ASN A 57 -17.93 -3.87 2.15
CA ASN A 57 -18.44 -3.07 1.04
C ASN A 57 -17.78 -1.70 1.06
N VAL A 58 -17.46 -1.19 -0.13
CA VAL A 58 -16.80 0.09 -0.30
C VAL A 58 -17.80 1.15 -0.72
N ASN A 59 -17.90 2.23 0.05
CA ASN A 59 -18.63 3.43 -0.35
C ASN A 59 -17.71 4.34 -1.18
N PRO A 60 -17.90 4.45 -2.50
CA PRO A 60 -16.99 5.17 -3.37
C PRO A 60 -16.95 6.69 -3.08
N ASN A 61 -18.07 7.27 -2.66
CA ASN A 61 -18.13 8.70 -2.37
C ASN A 61 -17.36 9.05 -1.09
N ILE A 62 -17.49 8.24 -0.03
CA ILE A 62 -16.73 8.45 1.21
C ILE A 62 -15.24 8.31 0.93
N LEU A 63 -14.84 7.27 0.19
CA LEU A 63 -13.43 7.03 -0.14
C LEU A 63 -12.84 8.21 -0.94
N ARG A 64 -13.53 8.65 -1.99
CA ARG A 64 -13.10 9.80 -2.82
C ARG A 64 -12.98 11.08 -2.00
N THR A 65 -14.04 11.44 -1.29
CA THR A 65 -14.04 12.65 -0.46
C THR A 65 -12.89 12.63 0.55
N TYR A 66 -12.63 11.47 1.16
CA TYR A 66 -11.52 11.32 2.10
C TYR A 66 -10.16 11.55 1.44
N ILE A 67 -9.92 10.93 0.27
CA ILE A 67 -8.66 11.05 -0.46
C ILE A 67 -8.42 12.49 -0.93
N TYR A 68 -9.42 13.13 -1.55
CA TYR A 68 -9.26 14.50 -2.01
C TYR A 68 -9.03 15.48 -0.85
N ARG A 69 -9.71 15.26 0.29
CA ARG A 69 -9.44 16.09 1.47
C ARG A 69 -8.03 15.90 2.03
N LEU A 70 -7.46 14.68 1.93
CA LEU A 70 -6.05 14.47 2.28
C LEU A 70 -5.10 15.24 1.36
N TYR A 71 -5.38 15.30 0.06
CA TYR A 71 -4.57 16.08 -0.87
C TYR A 71 -4.65 17.59 -0.57
N GLU A 72 -5.84 18.14 -0.28
CA GLU A 72 -5.98 19.53 0.13
C GLU A 72 -5.13 19.82 1.39
N LEU A 73 -5.29 19.01 2.43
CA LEU A 73 -4.52 19.14 3.67
C LEU A 73 -3.01 18.97 3.44
N SER A 74 -2.59 18.13 2.51
CA SER A 74 -1.18 17.92 2.23
C SER A 74 -0.49 19.17 1.64
N VAL A 75 -1.22 19.94 0.86
CA VAL A 75 -0.74 21.25 0.38
C VAL A 75 -0.65 22.24 1.53
N GLU A 76 -1.68 22.31 2.39
CA GLU A 76 -1.71 23.20 3.57
C GLU A 76 -0.55 22.92 4.54
N HIS A 77 -0.17 21.64 4.69
CA HIS A 77 0.85 21.19 5.63
C HIS A 77 2.22 20.84 5.00
N HIS A 78 2.43 21.13 3.72
CA HIS A 78 3.67 20.81 3.00
C HIS A 78 4.08 19.33 3.12
N ARG A 79 3.15 18.41 2.79
CA ARG A 79 3.32 16.94 2.87
C ARG A 79 2.88 16.24 1.58
N THR A 80 3.08 16.90 0.43
CA THR A 80 2.59 16.42 -0.86
C THR A 80 3.27 15.14 -1.32
N GLN A 81 4.53 14.92 -0.95
CA GLN A 81 5.25 13.67 -1.27
C GLN A 81 4.76 12.50 -0.41
N VAL A 82 4.45 12.77 0.86
CA VAL A 82 4.02 11.73 1.81
C VAL A 82 2.57 11.32 1.57
N VAL A 83 1.71 12.22 1.09
CA VAL A 83 0.29 11.91 0.85
C VAL A 83 0.10 10.82 -0.19
N ASP A 84 0.89 10.81 -1.26
CA ASP A 84 0.83 9.77 -2.30
C ASP A 84 1.13 8.38 -1.73
N MET A 85 2.16 8.27 -0.90
CA MET A 85 2.50 7.03 -0.19
C MET A 85 1.34 6.56 0.69
N MET A 86 0.74 7.48 1.43
CA MET A 86 -0.37 7.16 2.34
C MET A 86 -1.63 6.76 1.58
N VAL A 87 -1.98 7.50 0.51
CA VAL A 87 -3.13 7.17 -0.36
C VAL A 87 -2.93 5.80 -1.01
N GLY A 88 -1.73 5.51 -1.52
CA GLY A 88 -1.41 4.19 -2.06
C GLY A 88 -1.59 3.08 -1.03
N SER A 89 -1.13 3.30 0.21
CA SER A 89 -1.31 2.35 1.31
C SER A 89 -2.77 2.15 1.70
N LEU A 90 -3.59 3.22 1.74
CA LEU A 90 -5.03 3.12 2.01
C LEU A 90 -5.75 2.32 0.91
N LEU A 91 -5.47 2.60 -0.36
CA LEU A 91 -6.06 1.90 -1.50
C LEU A 91 -5.63 0.42 -1.56
N GLY A 92 -4.39 0.12 -1.18
CA GLY A 92 -3.89 -1.26 -1.07
C GLY A 92 -4.55 -2.08 0.04
N ASN A 93 -5.21 -1.43 1.02
CA ASN A 93 -6.00 -2.05 2.09
C ASN A 93 -7.45 -2.35 1.70
N LEU A 94 -7.88 -2.01 0.48
CA LEU A 94 -9.23 -2.35 0.05
C LEU A 94 -9.49 -3.86 0.13
N PRO A 95 -10.67 -4.28 0.63
CA PRO A 95 -10.97 -5.68 0.83
C PRO A 95 -11.00 -6.44 -0.50
N ARG A 96 -10.31 -7.58 -0.55
CA ARG A 96 -10.23 -8.47 -1.72
C ARG A 96 -11.31 -9.55 -1.66
N ASN A 97 -12.56 -9.11 -1.65
CA ASN A 97 -13.75 -9.95 -1.77
C ASN A 97 -14.11 -10.22 -3.25
N ASP A 98 -15.25 -10.85 -3.51
CA ASP A 98 -15.69 -11.23 -4.87
C ASP A 98 -15.82 -10.03 -5.83
N SER A 99 -16.05 -8.84 -5.30
CA SER A 99 -16.14 -7.59 -6.08
C SER A 99 -14.77 -6.99 -6.43
N TYR A 100 -13.68 -7.56 -5.93
CA TYR A 100 -12.34 -7.04 -6.18
C TYR A 100 -11.85 -7.37 -7.61
N PRO A 101 -11.16 -6.44 -8.29
CA PRO A 101 -10.92 -5.05 -7.90
C PRO A 101 -12.17 -4.18 -8.08
N GLN A 102 -12.50 -3.37 -7.08
CA GLN A 102 -13.63 -2.46 -7.15
C GLN A 102 -13.42 -1.38 -8.20
N SER A 103 -14.51 -0.96 -8.87
CA SER A 103 -14.44 0.09 -9.90
C SER A 103 -13.81 1.39 -9.37
N VAL A 104 -14.14 1.76 -8.13
CA VAL A 104 -13.62 2.98 -7.49
C VAL A 104 -12.11 2.97 -7.35
N LEU A 105 -11.48 1.81 -7.11
CA LEU A 105 -10.03 1.68 -7.08
C LEU A 105 -9.42 2.05 -8.44
N GLY A 106 -9.94 1.46 -9.51
CA GLY A 106 -9.49 1.75 -10.87
C GLY A 106 -9.68 3.22 -11.24
N GLU A 107 -10.84 3.78 -10.94
CA GLU A 107 -11.16 5.17 -11.21
C GLU A 107 -10.19 6.14 -10.50
N ILE A 108 -9.95 5.95 -9.21
CA ILE A 108 -9.02 6.79 -8.44
C ILE A 108 -7.59 6.68 -8.99
N VAL A 109 -7.12 5.47 -9.28
CA VAL A 109 -5.77 5.24 -9.83
C VAL A 109 -5.58 5.94 -11.18
N GLU A 110 -6.58 5.85 -12.07
CA GLU A 110 -6.54 6.52 -13.38
C GLU A 110 -6.67 8.04 -13.28
N GLU A 111 -7.36 8.57 -12.27
CA GLU A 111 -7.51 10.01 -12.02
C GLU A 111 -6.23 10.61 -11.43
N LEU A 112 -5.64 9.99 -10.42
CA LEU A 112 -4.47 10.51 -9.73
C LEU A 112 -3.20 10.48 -10.59
N LYS A 113 -3.02 9.45 -11.41
CA LYS A 113 -1.87 9.26 -12.30
C LYS A 113 -0.52 9.41 -11.62
N SER A 114 -0.44 9.04 -10.33
CA SER A 114 0.78 9.10 -9.54
C SER A 114 1.50 7.75 -9.53
N ASP A 115 2.77 7.74 -9.93
CA ASP A 115 3.59 6.52 -9.88
C ASP A 115 3.92 6.13 -8.42
N SER A 116 3.95 7.10 -7.51
CA SER A 116 4.12 6.85 -6.08
C SER A 116 2.90 6.15 -5.48
N VAL A 117 1.68 6.58 -5.83
CA VAL A 117 0.44 5.90 -5.42
C VAL A 117 0.42 4.46 -5.92
N ASP A 118 0.73 4.24 -7.19
CA ASP A 118 0.76 2.91 -7.82
C ASP A 118 1.72 1.98 -7.10
N GLU A 119 2.92 2.47 -6.82
CA GLU A 119 3.97 1.71 -6.14
C GLU A 119 3.55 1.34 -4.72
N HIS A 120 2.95 2.26 -3.96
CA HIS A 120 2.53 1.99 -2.59
C HIS A 120 1.28 1.08 -2.51
N ILE A 121 0.39 1.12 -3.52
CA ILE A 121 -0.65 0.08 -3.68
C ILE A 121 0.00 -1.28 -3.84
N ARG A 122 0.98 -1.40 -4.75
CA ARG A 122 1.72 -2.64 -5.01
C ARG A 122 2.39 -3.18 -3.75
N ILE A 123 3.18 -2.35 -3.07
CA ILE A 123 3.88 -2.69 -1.83
C ILE A 123 2.89 -3.16 -0.75
N LYS A 124 1.79 -2.43 -0.56
CA LYS A 124 0.80 -2.77 0.47
C LYS A 124 0.10 -4.11 0.17
N ILE A 125 -0.26 -4.36 -1.08
CA ILE A 125 -0.84 -5.63 -1.52
C ILE A 125 0.17 -6.76 -1.30
N PHE A 126 1.43 -6.58 -1.69
CA PHE A 126 2.48 -7.57 -1.51
C PHE A 126 2.69 -7.92 -0.04
N ASN A 127 2.87 -6.92 0.80
CA ASN A 127 3.12 -7.10 2.24
C ASN A 127 1.90 -7.68 2.99
N SER A 128 0.69 -7.56 2.44
CA SER A 128 -0.53 -8.13 3.07
C SER A 128 -0.60 -9.66 3.03
N ARG A 129 0.29 -10.31 2.29
CA ARG A 129 0.43 -11.78 2.29
C ARG A 129 0.81 -12.31 3.68
N GLY A 130 1.63 -11.56 4.41
CA GLY A 130 2.15 -11.99 5.72
C GLY A 130 3.21 -13.09 5.61
N VAL A 131 3.46 -13.76 6.74
CA VAL A 131 4.41 -14.88 6.82
C VAL A 131 3.77 -16.15 6.26
N THR A 132 4.51 -16.88 5.44
CA THR A 132 4.08 -18.16 4.86
C THR A 132 5.00 -19.28 5.31
N THR A 133 4.44 -20.47 5.50
CA THR A 133 5.19 -21.71 5.75
C THR A 133 5.10 -22.58 4.52
N ARG A 134 6.16 -23.35 4.24
CA ARG A 134 6.22 -24.28 3.11
C ARG A 134 6.48 -25.70 3.59
N ALA A 135 5.97 -26.67 2.86
CA ALA A 135 6.39 -28.05 2.99
C ALA A 135 7.79 -28.25 2.37
N PHE A 136 8.51 -29.24 2.83
CA PHE A 136 9.78 -29.63 2.22
C PHE A 136 9.60 -29.89 0.70
N ALA A 137 10.50 -29.34 -0.10
CA ALA A 137 10.47 -29.43 -1.57
C ALA A 137 9.18 -28.92 -2.25
N GLU A 138 8.38 -28.06 -1.60
CA GLU A 138 7.15 -27.50 -2.19
C GLU A 138 7.45 -26.57 -3.37
N GLY A 139 8.61 -25.92 -3.36
CA GLY A 139 8.99 -24.93 -4.37
C GLY A 139 8.05 -23.73 -4.43
N GLY A 140 7.94 -23.12 -5.61
CA GLY A 140 7.21 -21.87 -5.85
C GLY A 140 5.70 -22.01 -6.09
N ASN A 141 5.05 -23.09 -5.69
CA ASN A 141 3.64 -23.34 -5.99
C ASN A 141 2.69 -22.29 -5.37
N GLN A 142 3.00 -21.82 -4.16
CA GLN A 142 2.19 -20.77 -3.51
C GLN A 142 2.24 -19.45 -4.28
N GLU A 143 3.43 -19.05 -4.74
CA GLU A 143 3.64 -17.84 -5.54
C GLU A 143 2.91 -17.91 -6.88
N ARG A 144 2.97 -19.06 -7.57
CA ARG A 144 2.25 -19.27 -8.84
C ARG A 144 0.74 -19.17 -8.68
N SER A 145 0.21 -19.59 -7.53
CA SER A 145 -1.20 -19.40 -7.21
C SER A 145 -1.56 -17.91 -7.11
N LEU A 146 -0.68 -17.08 -6.53
CA LEU A 146 -0.85 -15.63 -6.50
C LEU A 146 -0.68 -14.99 -7.88
N VAL A 147 0.26 -15.47 -8.70
CA VAL A 147 0.37 -15.04 -10.11
C VAL A 147 -0.95 -15.27 -10.86
N ALA A 148 -1.55 -16.45 -10.72
CA ALA A 148 -2.83 -16.76 -11.34
C ALA A 148 -3.96 -15.86 -10.84
N LEU A 149 -4.01 -15.57 -9.53
CA LEU A 149 -4.98 -14.66 -8.92
C LEU A 149 -4.84 -13.24 -9.49
N PHE A 150 -3.63 -12.65 -9.46
CA PHE A 150 -3.40 -11.30 -9.98
C PHE A 150 -3.59 -11.20 -11.49
N LYS A 151 -3.32 -12.28 -12.23
CA LYS A 151 -3.69 -12.37 -13.65
C LYS A 151 -5.20 -12.22 -13.84
N SER A 152 -6.01 -12.88 -13.02
CA SER A 152 -7.47 -12.77 -13.09
C SER A 152 -7.93 -11.33 -12.80
N TYR A 153 -7.34 -10.64 -11.81
CA TYR A 153 -7.66 -9.24 -11.49
C TYR A 153 -7.24 -8.31 -12.63
N ARG A 154 -6.04 -8.46 -13.18
CA ARG A 154 -5.57 -7.70 -14.32
C ARG A 154 -6.53 -7.83 -15.52
N ASP A 155 -6.94 -9.05 -15.84
CA ASP A 155 -7.79 -9.31 -17.01
C ASP A 155 -9.18 -8.72 -16.87
N LYS A 156 -9.72 -8.60 -15.65
CA LYS A 156 -10.99 -7.88 -15.37
C LYS A 156 -10.90 -6.38 -15.67
N VAL A 157 -9.73 -5.76 -15.47
CA VAL A 157 -9.61 -4.29 -15.47
C VAL A 157 -8.84 -3.72 -16.66
N ARG A 158 -8.08 -4.51 -17.41
CA ARG A 158 -7.06 -4.07 -18.38
C ARG A 158 -7.57 -3.12 -19.46
N PHE A 159 -8.83 -3.22 -19.87
CA PHE A 159 -9.41 -2.36 -20.90
C PHE A 159 -9.96 -1.05 -20.35
N LYS A 160 -10.42 -1.04 -19.10
CA LYS A 160 -11.05 0.14 -18.48
C LYS A 160 -10.06 0.92 -17.61
N TYR A 161 -9.15 0.20 -16.94
CA TYR A 161 -8.20 0.78 -15.97
C TYR A 161 -6.78 0.24 -16.24
N PRO A 162 -6.13 0.73 -17.32
CA PRO A 162 -4.83 0.22 -17.75
C PRO A 162 -3.72 0.44 -16.72
N ARG A 163 -3.78 1.54 -15.95
CA ARG A 163 -2.83 1.83 -14.89
C ARG A 163 -2.94 0.83 -13.73
N LEU A 164 -4.16 0.55 -13.28
CA LEU A 164 -4.41 -0.49 -12.29
C LEU A 164 -3.97 -1.87 -12.80
N ALA A 165 -4.20 -2.18 -14.06
CA ALA A 165 -3.73 -3.43 -14.67
C ALA A 165 -2.19 -3.54 -14.67
N LYS A 166 -1.48 -2.44 -14.82
CA LYS A 166 0.00 -2.38 -14.71
C LYS A 166 0.46 -2.74 -13.29
N ILE A 167 -0.24 -2.26 -12.25
CA ILE A 167 0.06 -2.62 -10.85
C ILE A 167 -0.03 -4.14 -10.66
N PHE A 168 -1.11 -4.78 -11.12
CA PHE A 168 -1.25 -6.24 -11.04
C PHE A 168 -0.21 -6.98 -11.88
N THR A 169 0.18 -6.44 -13.05
CA THR A 169 1.25 -7.02 -13.86
C THR A 169 2.59 -7.00 -13.12
N ASN A 170 2.89 -5.94 -12.41
CA ASN A 170 4.12 -5.83 -11.61
C ASN A 170 4.10 -6.83 -10.43
N LEU A 171 2.97 -6.99 -9.74
CA LEU A 171 2.80 -8.02 -8.71
C LEU A 171 3.01 -9.43 -9.27
N MET A 172 2.46 -9.73 -10.44
CA MET A 172 2.66 -11.03 -11.11
C MET A 172 4.15 -11.31 -11.36
N ARG A 173 4.90 -10.32 -11.88
CA ARG A 173 6.35 -10.46 -12.16
C ARG A 173 7.14 -10.69 -10.87
N GLU A 174 6.79 -9.99 -9.81
CA GLU A 174 7.43 -10.11 -8.51
C GLU A 174 7.21 -11.51 -7.92
N TYR A 175 5.96 -12.01 -7.91
CA TYR A 175 5.66 -13.36 -7.45
C TYR A 175 6.26 -14.45 -8.33
N GLU A 176 6.35 -14.25 -9.65
CA GLU A 176 7.04 -15.18 -10.55
C GLU A 176 8.54 -15.27 -10.21
N HIS A 177 9.17 -14.12 -9.93
CA HIS A 177 10.55 -14.11 -9.48
C HIS A 177 10.75 -14.90 -8.17
N TYR A 178 9.88 -14.70 -7.19
CA TYR A 178 9.92 -15.47 -5.94
C TYR A 178 9.63 -16.95 -6.17
N ALA A 179 8.70 -17.31 -7.05
CA ALA A 179 8.42 -18.70 -7.38
C ALA A 179 9.66 -19.41 -7.91
N ASN A 180 10.39 -18.78 -8.84
CA ASN A 180 11.61 -19.36 -9.42
C ASN A 180 12.73 -19.47 -8.36
N HIS A 181 12.81 -18.53 -7.43
CA HIS A 181 13.77 -18.61 -6.32
C HIS A 181 13.47 -19.79 -5.39
N GLU A 182 12.21 -20.00 -5.03
CA GLU A 182 11.79 -21.10 -4.17
C GLU A 182 11.96 -22.46 -4.85
N ASP A 183 11.75 -22.55 -6.17
CA ASP A 183 12.06 -23.79 -6.92
C ASP A 183 13.56 -24.11 -6.87
N TYR A 184 14.40 -23.08 -6.99
CA TYR A 184 15.85 -23.28 -6.89
C TYR A 184 16.26 -23.78 -5.49
N ILE A 185 15.68 -23.22 -4.42
CA ILE A 185 15.92 -23.70 -3.06
C ILE A 185 15.47 -25.15 -2.90
N ALA A 186 14.26 -25.50 -3.36
CA ALA A 186 13.73 -26.85 -3.29
C ALA A 186 14.64 -27.87 -4.03
N GLN A 187 15.23 -27.49 -5.18
CA GLN A 187 16.19 -28.34 -5.90
C GLN A 187 17.49 -28.56 -5.11
N LEU A 188 17.97 -27.54 -4.37
CA LEU A 188 19.16 -27.70 -3.53
C LEU A 188 18.90 -28.62 -2.34
N GLU A 189 17.73 -28.51 -1.72
CA GLU A 189 17.30 -29.38 -0.62
C GLU A 189 17.23 -30.85 -1.03
N ASP A 190 16.76 -31.16 -2.27
CA ASP A 190 16.72 -32.51 -2.83
C ASP A 190 18.12 -33.10 -3.10
N LEU A 191 19.16 -32.27 -3.23
CA LEU A 191 20.52 -32.74 -3.47
C LEU A 191 21.31 -33.05 -2.19
N GLU A 192 20.83 -32.57 -1.03
CA GLU A 192 21.49 -32.80 0.28
C GLU A 192 21.06 -34.10 0.96
N TYR A 193 20.14 -34.87 0.35
CA TYR A 193 19.66 -36.19 0.81
C TYR A 193 19.90 -37.26 -0.24
#